data_2ad0ee06540537584b753f133ee12eca
#
_entry.id   2ad0ee06540537584b753f133ee12eca
#
_cell.length_a   1.000
_cell.length_b   1.000
_cell.length_c   1.000
_cell.angle_alpha   90.00
_cell.angle_beta   90.00
_cell.angle_gamma   90.00
#
_symmetry.space_group_name_H-M   'P 1'
#
loop_
_entity.id
_entity.type
_entity.pdbx_description
1 polymer ?
#
loop_
_entity_poly.entity_id
_entity_poly.type
_entity_poly.pdbx_seq_one_letter_code
_entity_poly.pdbx_strand_id
1 'polypeptide(L)'
;RSRGLGDVYKRQRIAPLIIEMGCFARVETNGGAFEQVNLLYGENPNKAVRAFTKPFNEVGIQTHMLDRGLNALRMYPVPADVRRLMYRVKHAQGVDITRIFCGLNETRNIIPSIKYALEAGMIPQATLCITHSPVHTVEYYAHVADQLIEAGAPEICLKDMAGIGRPGMLGQLTKTIKERHPEVIIQYHGHSGPGLSMASILEVCENGADIIDVAMEPMSWGKVHPDVISVQAMLKDKGFQVPDINMKAYMKARAMTQEFIDDFLGYFMDPTNKHMS
;
A
#
# COMPACT_ATOMS: atom_id res chain seq x y z
N ARG A 1 -32.89 3.71 -8.47
CA ARG A 1 -31.81 3.92 -9.46
C ARG A 1 -30.50 4.15 -8.70
N SER A 2 -29.69 3.11 -8.52
CA SER A 2 -28.34 3.21 -7.94
C SER A 2 -27.35 3.80 -8.96
N ARG A 3 -27.60 4.99 -9.47
CA ARG A 3 -26.66 5.65 -10.37
C ARG A 3 -25.45 6.13 -9.57
N GLY A 4 -24.33 5.42 -9.74
CA GLY A 4 -23.02 5.92 -9.33
C GLY A 4 -22.62 5.73 -7.88
N LEU A 5 -23.32 4.90 -7.10
CA LEU A 5 -22.94 4.58 -5.71
C LEU A 5 -22.02 3.35 -5.60
N GLY A 6 -21.88 2.56 -6.67
CA GLY A 6 -21.04 1.37 -6.67
C GLY A 6 -19.55 1.67 -6.60
N ASP A 7 -18.80 0.84 -5.89
CA ASP A 7 -17.35 0.98 -5.74
C ASP A 7 -16.62 0.79 -7.08
N VAL A 8 -17.04 -0.17 -7.90
CA VAL A 8 -16.48 -0.41 -9.26
C VAL A 8 -16.59 0.84 -10.11
N TYR A 9 -17.75 1.47 -10.12
CA TYR A 9 -17.97 2.70 -10.90
C TYR A 9 -17.05 3.84 -10.46
N LYS A 10 -16.89 4.06 -9.15
CA LYS A 10 -16.00 5.09 -8.61
C LYS A 10 -14.55 4.85 -9.00
N ARG A 11 -14.09 3.61 -8.89
CA ARG A 11 -12.72 3.20 -9.27
C ARG A 11 -12.47 3.39 -10.76
N GLN A 12 -13.43 3.03 -11.62
CA GLN A 12 -13.31 3.24 -13.06
C GLN A 12 -13.22 4.72 -13.45
N ARG A 13 -13.89 5.60 -12.71
CA ARG A 13 -13.83 7.05 -12.96
C ARG A 13 -12.52 7.67 -12.51
N ILE A 14 -11.96 7.23 -11.38
CA ILE A 14 -10.75 7.84 -10.82
C ILE A 14 -9.47 7.35 -11.49
N ALA A 15 -9.42 6.09 -11.95
CA ALA A 15 -8.23 5.47 -12.49
C ALA A 15 -7.57 6.28 -13.64
N PRO A 16 -8.31 6.80 -14.64
CA PRO A 16 -7.71 7.62 -15.70
C PRO A 16 -7.03 8.88 -15.19
N LEU A 17 -7.58 9.50 -14.15
CA LEU A 17 -6.99 10.71 -13.55
C LEU A 17 -5.72 10.40 -12.77
N ILE A 18 -5.68 9.28 -12.06
CA ILE A 18 -4.47 8.80 -11.38
C ILE A 18 -3.35 8.53 -12.41
N ILE A 19 -3.69 7.91 -13.54
CA ILE A 19 -2.76 7.67 -14.65
C ILE A 19 -2.28 9.01 -15.24
N GLU A 20 -3.20 9.95 -15.51
CA GLU A 20 -2.88 11.27 -16.07
C GLU A 20 -1.97 12.10 -15.15
N MET A 21 -1.99 11.84 -13.82
CA MET A 21 -1.07 12.49 -12.88
C MET A 21 0.40 12.19 -13.19
N GLY A 22 0.72 11.03 -13.75
CA GLY A 22 2.04 10.67 -14.28
C GLY A 22 3.13 10.43 -13.24
N CYS A 23 2.81 10.40 -11.96
CA CYS A 23 3.79 10.34 -10.87
C CYS A 23 3.85 8.99 -10.13
N PHE A 24 2.97 8.06 -10.42
CA PHE A 24 2.90 6.78 -9.72
C PHE A 24 3.47 5.63 -10.55
N ALA A 25 4.44 4.91 -10.00
CA ALA A 25 4.92 3.64 -10.54
C ALA A 25 4.04 2.46 -10.11
N ARG A 26 3.36 2.60 -8.98
CA ARG A 26 2.53 1.57 -8.36
C ARG A 26 1.25 2.14 -7.77
N VAL A 27 0.18 1.35 -7.80
CA VAL A 27 -1.11 1.71 -7.19
C VAL A 27 -1.66 0.52 -6.40
N GLU A 28 -2.04 0.74 -5.15
CA GLU A 28 -2.76 -0.26 -4.36
C GLU A 28 -4.22 -0.35 -4.85
N THR A 29 -4.58 -1.49 -5.41
CA THR A 29 -5.87 -1.70 -6.08
C THR A 29 -6.78 -2.67 -5.35
N ASN A 30 -6.24 -3.44 -4.41
CA ASN A 30 -7.00 -4.49 -3.75
C ASN A 30 -6.49 -4.79 -2.33
N GLY A 31 -7.30 -5.51 -1.59
CA GLY A 31 -7.05 -5.98 -0.24
C GLY A 31 -8.35 -6.40 0.42
N GLY A 32 -8.28 -6.93 1.63
CA GLY A 32 -9.47 -7.39 2.35
C GLY A 32 -10.51 -6.29 2.56
N ALA A 33 -10.10 -5.07 2.86
CA ALA A 33 -11.00 -3.93 3.03
C ALA A 33 -11.70 -3.54 1.72
N PHE A 34 -10.96 -3.51 0.60
CA PHE A 34 -11.53 -3.25 -0.72
C PHE A 34 -12.63 -4.24 -1.10
N GLU A 35 -12.40 -5.52 -0.87
CA GLU A 35 -13.38 -6.56 -1.19
C GLU A 35 -14.59 -6.50 -0.27
N GLN A 36 -14.42 -6.14 1.00
CA GLN A 36 -15.54 -5.90 1.91
C GLN A 36 -16.44 -4.76 1.44
N VAL A 37 -15.87 -3.67 0.95
CA VAL A 37 -16.64 -2.55 0.39
C VAL A 37 -17.44 -3.01 -0.84
N ASN A 38 -16.86 -3.80 -1.74
CA ASN A 38 -17.61 -4.35 -2.87
C ASN A 38 -18.81 -5.17 -2.41
N LEU A 39 -18.64 -6.03 -1.41
CA LEU A 39 -19.72 -6.85 -0.88
C LEU A 39 -20.82 -6.00 -0.23
N LEU A 40 -20.47 -4.91 0.45
CA LEU A 40 -21.44 -3.96 1.02
C LEU A 40 -22.31 -3.29 -0.06
N TYR A 41 -21.75 -3.06 -1.24
CA TYR A 41 -22.48 -2.55 -2.41
C TYR A 41 -23.19 -3.63 -3.23
N GLY A 42 -23.12 -4.91 -2.82
CA GLY A 42 -23.67 -6.03 -3.58
C GLY A 42 -22.91 -6.31 -4.89
N GLU A 43 -21.67 -5.88 -4.99
CA GLU A 43 -20.81 -6.05 -6.15
C GLU A 43 -19.96 -7.32 -6.04
N ASN A 44 -19.59 -7.89 -7.18
CA ASN A 44 -18.66 -9.01 -7.23
C ASN A 44 -17.22 -8.51 -7.12
N PRO A 45 -16.47 -8.84 -6.03
CA PRO A 45 -15.10 -8.35 -5.83
C PRO A 45 -14.15 -8.73 -6.98
N ASN A 46 -14.33 -9.91 -7.58
CA ASN A 46 -13.47 -10.34 -8.68
C ASN A 46 -13.64 -9.49 -9.94
N LYS A 47 -14.88 -9.05 -10.23
CA LYS A 47 -15.14 -8.10 -11.31
C LYS A 47 -14.59 -6.71 -10.98
N ALA A 48 -14.72 -6.27 -9.73
CA ALA A 48 -14.21 -5.00 -9.25
C ALA A 48 -12.68 -4.91 -9.39
N VAL A 49 -11.95 -5.93 -8.95
CA VAL A 49 -10.50 -5.98 -9.05
C VAL A 49 -10.07 -5.88 -10.51
N ARG A 50 -10.60 -6.71 -11.40
CA ARG A 50 -10.27 -6.66 -12.85
C ARG A 50 -10.55 -5.30 -13.48
N ALA A 51 -11.67 -4.69 -13.12
CA ALA A 51 -12.05 -3.40 -13.68
C ALA A 51 -11.11 -2.27 -13.23
N PHE A 52 -10.52 -2.41 -12.04
CA PHE A 52 -9.62 -1.38 -11.48
C PHE A 52 -8.15 -1.61 -11.84
N THR A 53 -7.67 -2.87 -11.91
CA THR A 53 -6.28 -3.17 -12.30
C THR A 53 -6.03 -2.91 -13.78
N LYS A 54 -7.00 -3.25 -14.64
CA LYS A 54 -6.85 -3.21 -16.09
C LYS A 54 -6.26 -1.89 -16.62
N PRO A 55 -6.81 -0.69 -16.32
CA PRO A 55 -6.30 0.57 -16.88
C PRO A 55 -4.85 0.85 -16.45
N PHE A 56 -4.42 0.43 -15.26
CA PHE A 56 -3.05 0.62 -14.81
C PHE A 56 -2.09 -0.32 -15.51
N ASN A 57 -2.44 -1.60 -15.63
CA ASN A 57 -1.62 -2.59 -16.33
C ASN A 57 -1.42 -2.23 -17.82
N GLU A 58 -2.43 -1.66 -18.49
CA GLU A 58 -2.36 -1.23 -19.90
C GLU A 58 -1.30 -0.13 -20.13
N VAL A 59 -0.93 0.62 -19.10
CA VAL A 59 0.08 1.69 -19.16
C VAL A 59 1.36 1.34 -18.38
N GLY A 60 1.50 0.09 -17.91
CA GLY A 60 2.71 -0.37 -17.22
C GLY A 60 2.84 0.08 -15.76
N ILE A 61 1.78 0.60 -15.14
CA ILE A 61 1.74 0.89 -13.71
C ILE A 61 1.43 -0.42 -12.97
N GLN A 62 2.32 -0.81 -12.06
CA GLN A 62 2.13 -2.02 -11.26
C GLN A 62 0.99 -1.86 -10.27
N THR A 63 0.23 -2.93 -10.10
CA THR A 63 -0.87 -2.97 -9.14
C THR A 63 -0.54 -3.88 -7.97
N HIS A 64 -0.95 -3.50 -6.77
CA HIS A 64 -0.73 -4.36 -5.63
C HIS A 64 -1.93 -4.49 -4.71
N MET A 65 -1.93 -5.59 -3.94
CA MET A 65 -2.91 -5.86 -2.91
C MET A 65 -2.26 -6.01 -1.54
N LEU A 66 -3.02 -5.67 -0.51
CA LEU A 66 -2.66 -5.95 0.87
C LEU A 66 -3.16 -7.34 1.27
N ASP A 67 -2.25 -8.17 1.82
CA ASP A 67 -2.47 -9.56 2.19
C ASP A 67 -2.05 -9.80 3.66
N ARG A 68 -2.93 -10.42 4.42
CA ARG A 68 -2.74 -10.69 5.84
C ARG A 68 -2.04 -12.03 6.13
N GLY A 69 -1.11 -12.43 5.27
CA GLY A 69 -0.34 -13.67 5.44
C GLY A 69 -1.24 -14.89 5.64
N LEU A 70 -1.21 -15.48 6.85
CA LEU A 70 -2.03 -16.65 7.18
C LEU A 70 -3.53 -16.47 6.93
N ASN A 71 -4.03 -15.24 7.07
CA ASN A 71 -5.45 -14.92 6.89
C ASN A 71 -5.81 -14.50 5.46
N ALA A 72 -4.82 -14.33 4.57
CA ALA A 72 -5.05 -13.84 3.21
C ALA A 72 -5.87 -12.53 3.19
N LEU A 73 -7.01 -12.50 2.52
CA LEU A 73 -7.90 -11.33 2.48
C LEU A 73 -8.96 -11.33 3.60
N ARG A 74 -8.94 -12.33 4.49
CA ARG A 74 -9.93 -12.50 5.55
C ARG A 74 -9.42 -12.01 6.92
N MET A 75 -10.29 -12.11 7.92
CA MET A 75 -9.96 -11.83 9.32
C MET A 75 -9.59 -13.10 10.09
N TYR A 76 -9.72 -14.28 9.49
CA TYR A 76 -9.44 -15.60 10.06
C TYR A 76 -8.44 -16.35 9.21
N PRO A 77 -7.70 -17.33 9.78
CA PRO A 77 -6.80 -18.19 9.03
C PRO A 77 -7.52 -18.89 7.87
N VAL A 78 -6.85 -18.93 6.74
CA VAL A 78 -7.35 -19.55 5.51
C VAL A 78 -6.51 -20.81 5.21
N PRO A 79 -7.14 -21.95 4.85
CA PRO A 79 -6.42 -23.16 4.47
C PRO A 79 -5.38 -22.91 3.38
N ALA A 80 -4.28 -23.65 3.43
CA ALA A 80 -3.12 -23.42 2.58
C ALA A 80 -3.43 -23.54 1.07
N ASP A 81 -4.25 -24.50 0.68
CA ASP A 81 -4.70 -24.74 -0.68
C ASP A 81 -5.58 -23.57 -1.21
N VAL A 82 -6.44 -23.03 -0.34
CA VAL A 82 -7.27 -21.85 -0.66
C VAL A 82 -6.40 -20.61 -0.82
N ARG A 83 -5.39 -20.40 0.03
CA ARG A 83 -4.43 -19.30 -0.11
C ARG A 83 -3.64 -19.42 -1.42
N ARG A 84 -3.14 -20.60 -1.74
CA ARG A 84 -2.44 -20.86 -3.02
C ARG A 84 -3.33 -20.56 -4.22
N LEU A 85 -4.60 -20.95 -4.18
CA LEU A 85 -5.57 -20.62 -5.22
C LEU A 85 -5.82 -19.11 -5.31
N MET A 86 -5.93 -18.42 -4.18
CA MET A 86 -6.16 -16.97 -4.13
C MET A 86 -5.10 -16.22 -4.93
N TYR A 87 -3.80 -16.50 -4.75
CA TYR A 87 -2.74 -15.81 -5.50
C TYR A 87 -2.87 -16.01 -7.00
N ARG A 88 -3.16 -17.22 -7.47
CA ARG A 88 -3.40 -17.51 -8.89
C ARG A 88 -4.58 -16.71 -9.44
N VAL A 89 -5.67 -16.63 -8.67
CA VAL A 89 -6.87 -15.88 -9.05
C VAL A 89 -6.56 -14.38 -9.10
N LYS A 90 -5.83 -13.84 -8.11
CA LYS A 90 -5.49 -12.40 -8.06
C LYS A 90 -4.52 -12.01 -9.16
N HIS A 91 -3.52 -12.84 -9.44
CA HIS A 91 -2.64 -12.63 -10.59
C HIS A 91 -3.43 -12.61 -11.91
N ALA A 92 -4.32 -13.57 -12.12
CA ALA A 92 -5.20 -13.61 -13.31
C ALA A 92 -6.20 -12.44 -13.38
N GLN A 93 -6.37 -11.69 -12.30
CA GLN A 93 -7.17 -10.46 -12.26
C GLN A 93 -6.33 -9.20 -12.51
N GLY A 94 -5.04 -9.35 -12.77
CA GLY A 94 -4.11 -8.25 -13.04
C GLY A 94 -3.46 -7.63 -11.81
N VAL A 95 -3.38 -8.35 -10.69
CA VAL A 95 -2.63 -7.92 -9.51
C VAL A 95 -1.19 -8.42 -9.62
N ASP A 96 -0.22 -7.50 -9.66
CA ASP A 96 1.20 -7.81 -9.87
C ASP A 96 1.91 -8.16 -8.55
N ILE A 97 1.66 -7.37 -7.52
CA ILE A 97 2.37 -7.43 -6.24
C ILE A 97 1.40 -7.83 -5.12
N THR A 98 1.84 -8.72 -4.24
CA THR A 98 1.14 -8.99 -2.99
C THR A 98 1.99 -8.54 -1.80
N ARG A 99 1.49 -7.55 -1.05
CA ARG A 99 2.10 -7.07 0.20
C ARG A 99 1.64 -7.94 1.34
N ILE A 100 2.51 -8.86 1.75
CA ILE A 100 2.21 -9.91 2.74
C ILE A 100 2.69 -9.45 4.11
N PHE A 101 1.80 -9.34 5.09
CA PHE A 101 2.16 -8.95 6.44
C PHE A 101 1.63 -9.91 7.52
N CYS A 102 2.34 -9.92 8.63
CA CYS A 102 1.86 -10.45 9.91
C CYS A 102 2.11 -9.38 10.98
N GLY A 103 1.07 -8.94 11.68
CA GLY A 103 1.18 -7.88 12.69
C GLY A 103 2.14 -8.20 13.84
N LEU A 104 2.48 -9.48 14.02
CA LEU A 104 3.45 -9.96 15.01
C LEU A 104 4.86 -10.18 14.43
N ASN A 105 5.09 -9.89 13.16
CA ASN A 105 6.32 -10.20 12.43
C ASN A 105 6.74 -11.70 12.52
N GLU A 106 5.75 -12.58 12.64
CA GLU A 106 5.99 -14.03 12.71
C GLU A 106 6.22 -14.57 11.29
N THR A 107 7.45 -14.87 10.96
CA THR A 107 7.88 -15.28 9.61
C THR A 107 7.22 -16.58 9.14
N ARG A 108 6.88 -17.50 10.04
CA ARG A 108 6.15 -18.74 9.73
C ARG A 108 4.76 -18.48 9.14
N ASN A 109 4.15 -17.33 9.44
CA ASN A 109 2.86 -16.89 8.86
C ASN A 109 3.02 -16.25 7.48
N ILE A 110 4.21 -15.77 7.13
CA ILE A 110 4.51 -15.04 5.89
C ILE A 110 5.15 -15.95 4.84
N ILE A 111 6.15 -16.74 5.22
CA ILE A 111 6.97 -17.56 4.31
C ILE A 111 6.15 -18.47 3.38
N PRO A 112 5.12 -19.20 3.85
CA PRO A 112 4.31 -20.01 2.93
C PRO A 112 3.61 -19.16 1.85
N SER A 113 3.17 -17.97 2.22
CA SER A 113 2.51 -17.01 1.30
C SER A 113 3.48 -16.46 0.25
N ILE A 114 4.75 -16.19 0.61
CA ILE A 114 5.80 -15.80 -0.35
C ILE A 114 5.94 -16.89 -1.42
N LYS A 115 6.05 -18.15 -1.02
CA LYS A 115 6.18 -19.29 -1.94
C LYS A 115 4.97 -19.42 -2.88
N TYR A 116 3.77 -19.30 -2.35
CA TYR A 116 2.54 -19.39 -3.15
C TYR A 116 2.39 -18.22 -4.12
N ALA A 117 2.83 -17.02 -3.73
CA ALA A 117 2.84 -15.86 -4.61
C ALA A 117 3.82 -16.05 -5.77
N LEU A 118 5.03 -16.51 -5.50
CA LEU A 118 6.03 -16.84 -6.53
C LEU A 118 5.53 -17.92 -7.49
N GLU A 119 4.93 -19.01 -6.98
CA GLU A 119 4.32 -20.06 -7.80
C GLU A 119 3.19 -19.52 -8.70
N ALA A 120 2.51 -18.47 -8.28
CA ALA A 120 1.45 -17.82 -9.04
C ALA A 120 1.96 -16.79 -10.07
N GLY A 121 3.26 -16.47 -10.07
CA GLY A 121 3.87 -15.44 -10.91
C GLY A 121 3.72 -14.02 -10.37
N MET A 122 3.29 -13.85 -9.10
CA MET A 122 3.22 -12.55 -8.45
C MET A 122 4.55 -12.18 -7.78
N ILE A 123 4.74 -10.90 -7.54
CA ILE A 123 5.86 -10.36 -6.76
C ILE A 123 5.46 -10.35 -5.28
N PRO A 124 6.04 -11.20 -4.41
CA PRO A 124 5.81 -11.12 -2.98
C PRO A 124 6.61 -9.98 -2.36
N GLN A 125 5.93 -8.96 -1.86
CA GLN A 125 6.52 -7.93 -1.03
C GLN A 125 6.29 -8.30 0.44
N ALA A 126 7.35 -8.76 1.11
CA ALA A 126 7.25 -9.16 2.51
C ALA A 126 7.35 -7.94 3.44
N THR A 127 6.60 -7.96 4.52
CA THR A 127 6.38 -6.75 5.32
C THR A 127 6.92 -6.89 6.74
N LEU A 128 7.65 -5.87 7.18
CA LEU A 128 8.02 -5.63 8.56
C LEU A 128 7.02 -4.66 9.19
N CYS A 129 6.21 -5.14 10.11
CA CYS A 129 5.28 -4.28 10.85
C CYS A 129 6.03 -3.53 11.94
N ILE A 130 6.18 -2.22 11.75
CA ILE A 130 6.98 -1.38 12.63
C ILE A 130 6.22 -1.06 13.93
N THR A 131 6.90 -1.26 15.05
CA THR A 131 6.46 -0.81 16.37
C THR A 131 7.65 -0.31 17.18
N HIS A 132 7.40 0.28 18.32
CA HIS A 132 8.44 0.81 19.20
C HIS A 132 8.40 0.12 20.56
N SER A 133 9.45 -0.62 20.87
CA SER A 133 9.65 -1.26 22.18
C SER A 133 11.12 -1.62 22.35
N PRO A 134 11.56 -1.99 23.57
CA PRO A 134 12.95 -2.44 23.80
C PRO A 134 13.38 -3.67 22.98
N VAL A 135 12.41 -4.49 22.51
CA VAL A 135 12.68 -5.70 21.71
C VAL A 135 12.79 -5.37 20.22
N HIS A 136 12.04 -4.39 19.73
CA HIS A 136 11.95 -4.05 18.32
C HIS A 136 13.09 -3.11 17.91
N THR A 137 14.29 -3.66 17.86
CA THR A 137 15.53 -2.98 17.48
C THR A 137 15.79 -3.08 15.97
N VAL A 138 16.76 -2.31 15.46
CA VAL A 138 17.22 -2.42 14.07
C VAL A 138 17.66 -3.86 13.77
N GLU A 139 18.44 -4.48 14.66
CA GLU A 139 18.92 -5.84 14.46
C GLU A 139 17.79 -6.89 14.44
N TYR A 140 16.78 -6.74 15.31
CA TYR A 140 15.59 -7.58 15.27
C TYR A 140 14.91 -7.53 13.90
N TYR A 141 14.63 -6.33 13.40
CA TYR A 141 13.97 -6.16 12.11
C TYR A 141 14.84 -6.62 10.94
N ALA A 142 16.14 -6.35 10.98
CA ALA A 142 17.07 -6.81 9.96
C ALA A 142 17.12 -8.36 9.89
N HIS A 143 17.12 -9.04 11.05
CA HIS A 143 17.06 -10.50 11.12
C HIS A 143 15.73 -11.04 10.55
N VAL A 144 14.61 -10.40 10.83
CA VAL A 144 13.32 -10.77 10.22
C VAL A 144 13.37 -10.58 8.69
N ALA A 145 13.95 -9.47 8.23
CA ALA A 145 14.13 -9.23 6.79
C ALA A 145 14.98 -10.32 6.13
N ASP A 146 16.13 -10.68 6.75
CA ASP A 146 17.01 -11.77 6.26
C ASP A 146 16.21 -13.06 6.01
N GLN A 147 15.38 -13.49 6.97
CA GLN A 147 14.56 -14.69 6.84
C GLN A 147 13.54 -14.62 5.70
N LEU A 148 12.93 -13.45 5.49
CA LEU A 148 11.92 -13.23 4.44
C LEU A 148 12.56 -13.18 3.06
N ILE A 149 13.74 -12.57 2.94
CA ILE A 149 14.52 -12.51 1.71
C ILE A 149 15.05 -13.90 1.34
N GLU A 150 15.60 -14.66 2.30
CA GLU A 150 16.01 -16.04 2.10
C GLU A 150 14.85 -16.95 1.66
N ALA A 151 13.63 -16.64 2.07
CA ALA A 151 12.43 -17.35 1.61
C ALA A 151 12.01 -17.00 0.18
N GLY A 152 12.67 -16.02 -0.45
CA GLY A 152 12.48 -15.62 -1.84
C GLY A 152 11.73 -14.32 -2.04
N ALA A 153 11.52 -13.47 -1.01
CA ALA A 153 10.91 -12.17 -1.19
C ALA A 153 11.91 -11.19 -1.86
N PRO A 154 11.63 -10.68 -3.06
CA PRO A 154 12.50 -9.71 -3.73
C PRO A 154 12.31 -8.29 -3.20
N GLU A 155 11.29 -8.08 -2.39
CA GLU A 155 10.91 -6.77 -1.87
C GLU A 155 10.57 -6.82 -0.38
N ILE A 156 10.99 -5.79 0.35
CA ILE A 156 10.65 -5.58 1.75
C ILE A 156 9.85 -4.28 1.91
N CYS A 157 8.73 -4.35 2.61
CA CYS A 157 7.96 -3.18 3.01
C CYS A 157 8.22 -2.85 4.49
N LEU A 158 8.73 -1.66 4.77
CA LEU A 158 8.77 -1.11 6.11
C LEU A 158 7.40 -0.47 6.39
N LYS A 159 6.55 -1.18 7.16
CA LYS A 159 5.15 -0.79 7.36
C LYS A 159 4.93 -0.18 8.73
N ASP A 160 4.92 1.14 8.78
CA ASP A 160 4.59 1.93 9.97
C ASP A 160 3.12 2.39 9.95
N MET A 161 2.23 1.44 10.17
CA MET A 161 0.78 1.67 10.14
C MET A 161 0.30 2.58 11.27
N ALA A 162 0.98 2.61 12.40
CA ALA A 162 0.66 3.49 13.52
C ALA A 162 1.35 4.87 13.42
N GLY A 163 2.31 5.04 12.53
CA GLY A 163 3.10 6.26 12.38
C GLY A 163 4.05 6.54 13.54
N ILE A 164 4.43 5.51 14.30
CA ILE A 164 5.23 5.62 15.53
C ILE A 164 6.70 5.24 15.34
N GLY A 165 7.08 4.79 14.17
CA GLY A 165 8.46 4.49 13.81
C GLY A 165 9.34 5.73 14.02
N ARG A 166 10.45 5.57 14.71
CA ARG A 166 11.38 6.67 14.93
C ARG A 166 12.19 6.90 13.66
N PRO A 167 12.22 8.13 13.10
CA PRO A 167 12.87 8.41 11.83
C PRO A 167 14.30 7.86 11.74
N GLY A 168 15.15 8.17 12.70
CA GLY A 168 16.53 7.69 12.74
C GLY A 168 16.65 6.15 12.80
N MET A 169 15.74 5.46 13.51
CA MET A 169 15.71 4.00 13.53
C MET A 169 15.31 3.43 12.17
N LEU A 170 14.32 4.04 11.50
CA LEU A 170 13.88 3.61 10.18
C LEU A 170 14.96 3.83 9.12
N GLY A 171 15.67 4.97 9.16
CA GLY A 171 16.83 5.22 8.31
C GLY A 171 17.93 4.18 8.53
N GLN A 172 18.31 3.93 9.78
CA GLN A 172 19.32 2.93 10.12
C GLN A 172 18.90 1.51 9.68
N LEU A 173 17.63 1.15 9.85
CA LEU A 173 17.08 -0.14 9.40
C LEU A 173 17.17 -0.27 7.88
N THR A 174 16.75 0.76 7.15
CA THR A 174 16.84 0.81 5.68
C THR A 174 18.28 0.59 5.23
N LYS A 175 19.22 1.33 5.80
CA LYS A 175 20.65 1.21 5.53
C LYS A 175 21.15 -0.22 5.79
N THR A 176 20.83 -0.78 6.96
CA THR A 176 21.28 -2.11 7.36
C THR A 176 20.77 -3.19 6.40
N ILE A 177 19.49 -3.12 5.98
CA ILE A 177 18.95 -4.08 5.01
C ILE A 177 19.64 -3.92 3.65
N LYS A 178 19.85 -2.69 3.17
CA LYS A 178 20.54 -2.44 1.89
C LYS A 178 22.00 -2.87 1.89
N GLU A 179 22.70 -2.73 3.00
CA GLU A 179 24.07 -3.23 3.15
C GLU A 179 24.16 -4.76 3.10
N ARG A 180 23.18 -5.46 3.67
CA ARG A 180 23.12 -6.94 3.64
C ARG A 180 22.58 -7.49 2.32
N HIS A 181 21.62 -6.78 1.72
CA HIS A 181 20.85 -7.20 0.54
C HIS A 181 20.72 -6.03 -0.46
N PRO A 182 21.77 -5.65 -1.19
CA PRO A 182 21.75 -4.47 -2.06
C PRO A 182 20.68 -4.50 -3.15
N GLU A 183 20.32 -5.69 -3.62
CA GLU A 183 19.37 -5.90 -4.72
C GLU A 183 17.90 -5.84 -4.26
N VAL A 184 17.63 -5.92 -2.96
CA VAL A 184 16.27 -5.93 -2.44
C VAL A 184 15.62 -4.55 -2.57
N ILE A 185 14.44 -4.50 -3.14
CA ILE A 185 13.64 -3.27 -3.20
C ILE A 185 13.04 -2.99 -1.82
N ILE A 186 13.27 -1.80 -1.29
CA ILE A 186 12.68 -1.34 -0.04
C ILE A 186 11.58 -0.32 -0.33
N GLN A 187 10.37 -0.63 0.09
CA GLN A 187 9.22 0.27 0.04
C GLN A 187 8.82 0.71 1.45
N TYR A 188 8.69 2.01 1.68
CA TYR A 188 8.24 2.56 2.96
C TYR A 188 6.75 2.91 2.91
N HIS A 189 6.02 2.41 3.90
CA HIS A 189 4.60 2.63 4.12
C HIS A 189 4.39 3.23 5.51
N GLY A 190 4.25 4.54 5.61
CA GLY A 190 4.11 5.23 6.90
C GLY A 190 2.87 6.10 6.97
N HIS A 191 2.14 6.02 8.10
CA HIS A 191 0.98 6.86 8.38
C HIS A 191 1.35 8.13 9.14
N SER A 192 0.54 9.18 8.99
CA SER A 192 0.89 10.54 9.43
C SER A 192 0.39 10.90 10.83
N GLY A 193 -0.41 10.05 11.48
CA GLY A 193 -1.13 10.38 12.71
C GLY A 193 -0.32 11.09 13.79
N PRO A 194 0.81 10.52 14.25
CA PRO A 194 1.68 11.17 15.24
C PRO A 194 2.59 12.29 14.70
N GLY A 195 2.57 12.58 13.41
CA GLY A 195 3.34 13.66 12.79
C GLY A 195 4.79 13.34 12.40
N LEU A 196 5.23 12.08 12.51
CA LEU A 196 6.62 11.69 12.20
C LEU A 196 6.86 11.31 10.73
N SER A 197 5.81 11.10 9.95
CA SER A 197 5.88 10.48 8.62
C SER A 197 6.80 11.20 7.63
N MET A 198 6.78 12.53 7.57
CA MET A 198 7.65 13.30 6.65
C MET A 198 9.13 13.14 7.01
N ALA A 199 9.47 13.19 8.29
CA ALA A 199 10.83 12.94 8.75
C ALA A 199 11.26 11.50 8.48
N SER A 200 10.37 10.53 8.69
CA SER A 200 10.63 9.12 8.40
C SER A 200 10.86 8.87 6.91
N ILE A 201 10.06 9.49 6.04
CA ILE A 201 10.25 9.40 4.58
C ILE A 201 11.63 9.92 4.18
N LEU A 202 12.03 11.08 4.72
CA LEU A 202 13.32 11.64 4.40
C LEU A 202 14.46 10.70 4.83
N GLU A 203 14.42 10.23 6.07
CA GLU A 203 15.43 9.31 6.61
C GLU A 203 15.53 8.01 5.81
N VAL A 204 14.42 7.38 5.44
CA VAL A 204 14.48 6.14 4.65
C VAL A 204 14.99 6.40 3.22
N CYS A 205 14.63 7.52 2.59
CA CYS A 205 15.12 7.89 1.27
C CYS A 205 16.63 8.17 1.28
N GLU A 206 17.14 8.91 2.26
CA GLU A 206 18.55 9.19 2.40
C GLU A 206 19.39 7.92 2.68
N ASN A 207 18.76 6.85 3.14
CA ASN A 207 19.38 5.57 3.43
C ASN A 207 19.05 4.45 2.43
N GLY A 208 18.47 4.79 1.27
CA GLY A 208 18.35 3.88 0.13
C GLY A 208 16.99 3.21 -0.06
N ALA A 209 15.90 3.73 0.50
CA ALA A 209 14.58 3.27 0.13
C ALA A 209 14.26 3.60 -1.33
N ASP A 210 13.68 2.65 -2.04
CA ASP A 210 13.43 2.76 -3.48
C ASP A 210 12.04 3.36 -3.77
N ILE A 211 11.05 3.08 -2.92
CA ILE A 211 9.65 3.44 -3.17
C ILE A 211 9.02 3.96 -1.88
N ILE A 212 8.21 5.01 -2.01
CA ILE A 212 7.46 5.61 -0.90
C ILE A 212 5.97 5.55 -1.19
N ASP A 213 5.21 5.05 -0.21
CA ASP A 213 3.75 5.12 -0.27
C ASP A 213 3.28 6.52 0.08
N VAL A 214 2.39 7.05 -0.75
CA VAL A 214 1.78 8.36 -0.59
C VAL A 214 0.28 8.27 -0.79
N ALA A 215 -0.44 9.29 -0.37
CA ALA A 215 -1.86 9.46 -0.65
C ALA A 215 -2.10 10.76 -1.43
N MET A 216 -3.35 11.07 -1.72
CA MET A 216 -3.76 12.33 -2.31
C MET A 216 -4.97 12.91 -1.55
N GLU A 217 -5.04 14.22 -1.47
CA GLU A 217 -6.21 14.87 -0.90
C GLU A 217 -7.51 14.50 -1.66
N PRO A 218 -8.62 14.43 -0.94
CA PRO A 218 -8.82 14.71 0.51
C PRO A 218 -8.56 13.51 1.42
N MET A 219 -7.96 12.43 0.91
CA MET A 219 -7.70 11.19 1.64
C MET A 219 -6.23 11.05 2.10
N SER A 220 -5.51 12.17 2.25
CA SER A 220 -4.13 12.21 2.77
C SER A 220 -4.08 12.70 4.22
N TRP A 221 -2.91 12.54 4.85
CA TRP A 221 -2.63 12.95 6.22
C TRP A 221 -3.40 12.17 7.29
N GLY A 222 -3.36 12.62 8.53
CA GLY A 222 -4.03 11.99 9.66
C GLY A 222 -3.69 10.50 9.78
N LYS A 223 -4.67 9.63 9.65
CA LYS A 223 -4.51 8.17 9.78
C LYS A 223 -4.04 7.46 8.50
N VAL A 224 -3.68 8.21 7.48
CA VAL A 224 -3.18 7.69 6.20
C VAL A 224 -1.84 8.32 5.86
N HIS A 225 -1.36 8.14 4.63
CA HIS A 225 -0.06 8.64 4.18
C HIS A 225 -0.05 10.16 4.00
N PRO A 226 1.15 10.78 4.00
CA PRO A 226 1.31 12.15 3.54
C PRO A 226 0.84 12.33 2.09
N ASP A 227 0.48 13.56 1.77
CA ASP A 227 0.10 13.92 0.41
C ASP A 227 1.29 13.89 -0.55
N VAL A 228 1.06 13.38 -1.75
CA VAL A 228 2.08 13.23 -2.79
C VAL A 228 2.76 14.56 -3.17
N ILE A 229 2.03 15.68 -3.14
CA ILE A 229 2.60 17.01 -3.44
C ILE A 229 3.65 17.39 -2.40
N SER A 230 3.33 17.21 -1.12
CA SER A 230 4.24 17.56 -0.03
C SER A 230 5.48 16.67 -0.02
N VAL A 231 5.30 15.38 -0.26
CA VAL A 231 6.42 14.43 -0.36
C VAL A 231 7.30 14.76 -1.56
N GLN A 232 6.71 15.04 -2.73
CA GLN A 232 7.47 15.44 -3.92
C GLN A 232 8.27 16.72 -3.66
N ALA A 233 7.63 17.74 -3.08
CA ALA A 233 8.30 19.03 -2.82
C ALA A 233 9.49 18.84 -1.88
N MET A 234 9.34 18.08 -0.79
CA MET A 234 10.39 17.79 0.17
C MET A 234 11.57 17.03 -0.50
N LEU A 235 11.26 15.98 -1.25
CA LEU A 235 12.30 15.16 -1.88
C LEU A 235 13.05 15.93 -2.98
N LYS A 236 12.36 16.76 -3.76
CA LYS A 236 13.02 17.66 -4.75
C LYS A 236 13.92 18.69 -4.09
N ASP A 237 13.50 19.32 -3.00
CA ASP A 237 14.30 20.27 -2.24
C ASP A 237 15.59 19.63 -1.70
N LYS A 238 15.52 18.35 -1.36
CA LYS A 238 16.69 17.53 -0.96
C LYS A 238 17.54 17.02 -2.11
N GLY A 239 17.17 17.30 -3.35
CA GLY A 239 17.94 16.90 -4.53
C GLY A 239 17.60 15.53 -5.10
N PHE A 240 16.57 14.85 -4.59
CA PHE A 240 16.10 13.61 -5.19
C PHE A 240 15.39 13.86 -6.51
N GLN A 241 15.63 12.96 -7.46
CA GLN A 241 14.88 12.96 -8.72
C GLN A 241 13.60 12.16 -8.53
N VAL A 242 12.48 12.87 -8.55
CA VAL A 242 11.13 12.29 -8.43
C VAL A 242 10.27 12.78 -9.59
N PRO A 243 9.31 11.98 -10.05
CA PRO A 243 8.44 12.34 -11.17
C PRO A 243 7.67 13.64 -10.92
N ASP A 244 7.42 14.38 -12.00
CA ASP A 244 6.54 15.55 -11.94
C ASP A 244 5.07 15.14 -11.82
N ILE A 245 4.31 15.94 -11.11
CA ILE A 245 2.86 15.74 -10.94
C ILE A 245 2.12 16.63 -11.93
N ASN A 246 1.25 16.03 -12.76
CA ASN A 246 0.28 16.82 -13.51
C ASN A 246 -0.77 17.41 -12.55
N MET A 247 -0.57 18.65 -12.13
CA MET A 247 -1.42 19.34 -11.16
C MET A 247 -2.87 19.50 -11.63
N LYS A 248 -3.10 19.60 -12.94
CA LYS A 248 -4.46 19.67 -13.48
C LYS A 248 -5.22 18.36 -13.27
N ALA A 249 -4.55 17.23 -13.49
CA ALA A 249 -5.11 15.90 -13.23
C ALA A 249 -5.30 15.67 -11.73
N TYR A 250 -4.31 16.07 -10.90
CA TYR A 250 -4.42 16.00 -9.44
C TYR A 250 -5.65 16.74 -8.92
N MET A 251 -5.86 18.00 -9.33
CA MET A 251 -7.01 18.79 -8.88
C MET A 251 -8.36 18.21 -9.30
N LYS A 252 -8.42 17.60 -10.50
CA LYS A 252 -9.62 16.88 -10.93
C LYS A 252 -9.85 15.61 -10.09
N ALA A 253 -8.79 14.84 -9.84
CA ALA A 253 -8.87 13.64 -9.02
C ALA A 253 -9.29 13.97 -7.58
N ARG A 254 -8.72 15.02 -6.99
CA ARG A 254 -9.11 15.55 -5.68
C ARG A 254 -10.58 15.91 -5.61
N ALA A 255 -11.08 16.69 -6.57
CA ALA A 255 -12.48 17.12 -6.62
C ALA A 255 -13.43 15.90 -6.76
N MET A 256 -13.09 14.96 -7.65
CA MET A 256 -13.86 13.72 -7.83
C MET A 256 -13.85 12.85 -6.57
N THR A 257 -12.73 12.75 -5.88
CA THR A 257 -12.63 11.99 -4.63
C THR A 257 -13.48 12.63 -3.53
N GLN A 258 -13.50 13.96 -3.45
CA GLN A 258 -14.38 14.70 -2.53
C GLN A 258 -15.86 14.40 -2.83
N GLU A 259 -16.27 14.43 -4.09
CA GLU A 259 -17.62 14.04 -4.52
C GLU A 259 -17.98 12.62 -4.03
N PHE A 260 -17.06 11.65 -4.16
CA PHE A 260 -17.27 10.28 -3.70
C PHE A 260 -17.39 10.17 -2.16
N ILE A 261 -16.62 10.95 -1.43
CA ILE A 261 -16.69 11.03 0.04
C ILE A 261 -18.03 11.62 0.47
N ASP A 262 -18.45 12.70 -0.14
CA ASP A 262 -19.71 13.38 0.18
C ASP A 262 -20.91 12.45 -0.08
N ASP A 263 -20.90 11.72 -1.19
CA ASP A 263 -21.89 10.67 -1.48
C ASP A 263 -21.91 9.59 -0.40
N PHE A 264 -20.73 9.09 -0.01
CA PHE A 264 -20.59 8.04 1.00
C PHE A 264 -21.05 8.51 2.37
N LEU A 265 -20.59 9.68 2.82
CA LEU A 265 -20.94 10.25 4.13
C LEU A 265 -22.42 10.59 4.21
N GLY A 266 -23.04 11.04 3.14
CA GLY A 266 -24.47 11.33 3.07
C GLY A 266 -25.34 10.09 3.28
N TYR A 267 -24.78 8.88 3.04
CA TYR A 267 -25.50 7.61 3.23
C TYR A 267 -25.29 6.96 4.59
N PHE A 268 -24.07 7.06 5.13
CA PHE A 268 -23.63 6.24 6.27
C PHE A 268 -23.31 7.06 7.52
N MET A 269 -23.26 8.38 7.42
CA MET A 269 -22.98 9.25 8.56
C MET A 269 -23.98 10.38 8.64
N ASP A 270 -24.45 10.64 9.86
CA ASP A 270 -25.24 11.84 10.13
C ASP A 270 -24.45 13.10 9.69
N PRO A 271 -25.07 14.02 8.95
CA PRO A 271 -24.40 15.27 8.52
C PRO A 271 -23.79 16.09 9.65
N THR A 272 -24.28 15.93 10.88
CA THR A 272 -23.71 16.59 12.06
C THR A 272 -22.39 15.98 12.55
N ASN A 273 -22.03 14.78 12.10
CA ASN A 273 -20.79 14.09 12.43
C ASN A 273 -19.69 14.21 11.34
N LYS A 274 -19.84 15.16 10.42
CA LYS A 274 -18.84 15.45 9.37
C LYS A 274 -17.56 16.12 9.91
N HIS A 275 -16.98 15.62 10.96
CA HIS A 275 -15.67 16.05 11.44
C HIS A 275 -14.58 15.09 10.93
N MET A 276 -14.37 15.12 9.62
CA MET A 276 -13.16 14.59 9.00
C MET A 276 -12.42 15.76 8.35
N SER A 277 -11.77 16.51 9.19
CA SER A 277 -10.74 17.47 8.78
C SER A 277 -9.37 16.86 9.07
#